data_031f9bcee88fd885765e9b537f731acc
#
_entry.id   031f9bcee88fd885765e9b537f731acc
#
_cell.length_a   1.000
_cell.length_b   1.000
_cell.length_c   1.000
_cell.angle_alpha   90.00
_cell.angle_beta   90.00
_cell.angle_gamma   90.00
#
_symmetry.space_group_name_H-M   'P 1'
#
loop_
_entity.id
_entity.type
_entity.pdbx_description
1 polymer ?
#
loop_
_entity_poly.entity_id
_entity_poly.type
_entity_poly.pdbx_seq_one_letter_code
_entity_poly.pdbx_strand_id
1 'polypeptide(L)'
;VAYHYLMTGDEASAAASVGYLKFLLGLENWETGPERDSGMSSANVMIGAALVFDWIHDKLEPEFREQFRRKLILMARRQYYGGHLNRGGGPGYWQGDPQNNHRWHRNAGMTLAAIAAWAGPEDDWILTRAIEDVKFVVDWLPADGTSHESPTYLIFGGSHLLLAVEAADRCLGTRLLDAPFFETVGGFYAQSVTPGLNKL
;
A
#
# COMPACT_ATOMS: atom_id res chain seq x y z
N VAL A 1 17.68 3.17 -3.04
CA VAL A 1 18.41 4.40 -2.70
C VAL A 1 18.10 4.82 -1.27
N ALA A 2 16.83 5.17 -0.91
CA ALA A 2 16.49 5.58 0.45
C ALA A 2 16.82 4.50 1.51
N TYR A 3 16.55 3.23 1.22
CA TYR A 3 16.95 2.12 2.09
C TYR A 3 18.46 2.03 2.29
N HIS A 4 19.25 2.33 1.25
CA HIS A 4 20.71 2.38 1.38
C HIS A 4 21.14 3.50 2.36
N TYR A 5 20.53 4.69 2.25
CA TYR A 5 20.76 5.75 3.23
C TYR A 5 20.41 5.28 4.65
N LEU A 6 19.24 4.69 4.85
CA LEU A 6 18.79 4.21 6.16
C LEU A 6 19.80 3.24 6.81
N MET A 7 20.42 2.37 5.99
CA MET A 7 21.36 1.35 6.48
C MET A 7 22.80 1.84 6.65
N THR A 8 23.20 2.86 5.90
CA THR A 8 24.63 3.26 5.81
C THR A 8 24.90 4.71 6.18
N GLY A 9 23.88 5.56 6.24
CA GLY A 9 24.03 7.01 6.40
C GLY A 9 24.59 7.73 5.16
N ASP A 10 24.56 7.09 3.97
CA ASP A 10 25.13 7.68 2.75
C ASP A 10 24.35 8.90 2.29
N GLU A 11 24.94 10.08 2.43
CA GLU A 11 24.32 11.36 2.11
C GLU A 11 23.99 11.52 0.61
N ALA A 12 24.74 10.89 -0.29
CA ALA A 12 24.40 10.91 -1.71
C ALA A 12 23.09 10.17 -2.00
N SER A 13 22.85 9.07 -1.30
CA SER A 13 21.59 8.33 -1.36
C SER A 13 20.44 9.14 -0.75
N ALA A 14 20.67 9.86 0.34
CA ALA A 14 19.66 10.78 0.89
C ALA A 14 19.30 11.87 -0.12
N ALA A 15 20.28 12.55 -0.70
CA ALA A 15 20.06 13.60 -1.69
C ALA A 15 19.32 13.12 -2.93
N ALA A 16 19.65 11.93 -3.45
CA ALA A 16 18.94 11.30 -4.56
C ALA A 16 17.49 10.99 -4.20
N SER A 17 17.22 10.55 -2.97
CA SER A 17 15.88 10.28 -2.47
C SER A 17 15.04 11.56 -2.34
N VAL A 18 15.65 12.66 -1.87
CA VAL A 18 15.01 13.99 -1.87
C VAL A 18 14.65 14.42 -3.30
N GLY A 19 15.56 14.20 -4.27
CA GLY A 19 15.31 14.47 -5.70
C GLY A 19 14.10 13.69 -6.23
N TYR A 20 13.96 12.42 -5.86
CA TYR A 20 12.80 11.59 -6.21
C TYR A 20 11.48 12.17 -5.64
N LEU A 21 11.46 12.53 -4.36
CA LEU A 21 10.27 13.13 -3.76
C LEU A 21 9.92 14.49 -4.41
N LYS A 22 10.90 15.31 -4.74
CA LYS A 22 10.68 16.58 -5.46
C LYS A 22 10.05 16.35 -6.83
N PHE A 23 10.53 15.33 -7.57
CA PHE A 23 9.93 14.94 -8.85
C PHE A 23 8.46 14.53 -8.66
N LEU A 24 8.15 13.67 -7.69
CA LEU A 24 6.78 13.24 -7.43
C LEU A 24 5.86 14.37 -6.97
N LEU A 25 6.37 15.33 -6.19
CA LEU A 25 5.60 16.51 -5.78
C LEU A 25 5.14 17.33 -6.99
N GLY A 26 5.99 17.45 -8.01
CA GLY A 26 5.71 18.21 -9.24
C GLY A 26 4.67 17.55 -10.16
N LEU A 27 4.38 16.25 -9.99
CA LEU A 27 3.37 15.57 -10.80
C LEU A 27 1.96 15.89 -10.26
N GLU A 28 1.03 16.19 -11.16
CA GLU A 28 -0.37 16.44 -10.78
C GLU A 28 -1.00 15.22 -10.12
N ASN A 29 -0.82 14.06 -10.73
CA ASN A 29 -1.28 12.76 -10.22
C ASN A 29 -0.20 11.71 -10.44
N TRP A 30 -0.41 10.51 -9.87
CA TRP A 30 0.53 9.38 -9.98
C TRP A 30 -0.02 8.21 -10.79
N GLU A 31 -1.08 8.45 -11.55
CA GLU A 31 -1.65 7.48 -12.48
C GLU A 31 -0.95 7.54 -13.83
N THR A 32 -0.77 6.40 -14.49
CA THR A 32 -0.23 6.31 -15.85
C THR A 32 -1.29 6.47 -16.92
N GLY A 33 -2.53 6.60 -16.52
CA GLY A 33 -3.69 6.85 -17.37
C GLY A 33 -4.95 6.71 -16.53
N PRO A 34 -6.03 7.39 -16.90
CA PRO A 34 -7.17 7.60 -15.99
C PRO A 34 -7.86 6.30 -15.57
N GLU A 35 -7.69 5.19 -16.25
CA GLU A 35 -8.53 4.01 -16.00
C GLU A 35 -7.85 2.67 -16.27
N ARG A 36 -6.62 2.65 -16.76
CA ARG A 36 -6.04 1.42 -17.35
C ARG A 36 -5.67 0.35 -16.35
N ASP A 37 -5.17 0.73 -15.19
CA ASP A 37 -4.73 -0.18 -14.14
C ASP A 37 -5.54 -0.06 -12.85
N SER A 38 -6.67 0.63 -12.94
CA SER A 38 -7.54 0.88 -11.80
C SER A 38 -6.82 1.50 -10.60
N GLY A 39 -5.78 2.33 -10.86
CA GLY A 39 -4.99 3.03 -9.85
C GLY A 39 -3.89 2.19 -9.19
N MET A 40 -3.52 1.05 -9.73
CA MET A 40 -2.39 0.26 -9.23
C MET A 40 -1.07 1.01 -9.37
N SER A 41 -0.86 1.75 -10.46
CA SER A 41 0.34 2.60 -10.62
C SER A 41 0.43 3.64 -9.51
N SER A 42 -0.67 4.34 -9.23
CA SER A 42 -0.74 5.31 -8.13
C SER A 42 -0.47 4.64 -6.77
N ALA A 43 -1.04 3.46 -6.54
CA ALA A 43 -0.81 2.70 -5.30
C ALA A 43 0.67 2.35 -5.11
N ASN A 44 1.33 1.82 -6.14
CA ASN A 44 2.75 1.49 -6.09
C ASN A 44 3.64 2.73 -5.88
N VAL A 45 3.30 3.85 -6.53
CA VAL A 45 4.00 5.12 -6.30
C VAL A 45 3.79 5.61 -4.86
N MET A 46 2.57 5.51 -4.31
CA MET A 46 2.29 5.88 -2.92
C MET A 46 3.09 5.03 -1.93
N ILE A 47 3.17 3.72 -2.14
CA ILE A 47 3.98 2.83 -1.29
C ILE A 47 5.44 3.30 -1.27
N GLY A 48 6.04 3.44 -2.45
CA GLY A 48 7.43 3.89 -2.56
C GLY A 48 7.64 5.29 -1.98
N ALA A 49 6.74 6.22 -2.27
CA ALA A 49 6.80 7.58 -1.77
C ALA A 49 6.67 7.68 -0.24
N ALA A 50 5.74 6.92 0.35
CA ALA A 50 5.55 6.87 1.80
C ALA A 50 6.79 6.32 2.51
N LEU A 51 7.33 5.20 2.04
CA LEU A 51 8.56 4.62 2.61
C LEU A 51 9.76 5.56 2.47
N VAL A 52 9.95 6.17 1.30
CA VAL A 52 11.05 7.15 1.11
C VAL A 52 10.85 8.35 2.02
N PHE A 53 9.65 8.89 2.10
CA PHE A 53 9.33 10.05 2.95
C PHE A 53 9.63 9.77 4.43
N ASP A 54 9.25 8.60 4.94
CA ASP A 54 9.51 8.17 6.30
C ASP A 54 11.02 7.98 6.56
N TRP A 55 11.72 7.23 5.68
CA TRP A 55 13.12 6.86 5.88
C TRP A 55 14.12 8.02 5.79
N ILE A 56 13.77 9.10 5.09
CA ILE A 56 14.63 10.30 4.98
C ILE A 56 13.99 11.53 5.61
N HIS A 57 13.03 11.33 6.50
CA HIS A 57 12.23 12.41 7.10
C HIS A 57 13.08 13.51 7.73
N ASP A 58 14.19 13.16 8.38
CA ASP A 58 15.15 14.07 9.01
C ASP A 58 15.98 14.89 8.00
N LYS A 59 16.04 14.47 6.74
CA LYS A 59 16.73 15.15 5.64
C LYS A 59 15.86 16.13 4.86
N LEU A 60 14.56 16.15 5.15
CA LEU A 60 13.62 17.00 4.46
C LEU A 60 13.51 18.38 5.12
N GLU A 61 13.69 19.43 4.32
CA GLU A 61 13.42 20.80 4.79
C GLU A 61 11.96 20.90 5.25
N PRO A 62 11.68 21.62 6.37
CA PRO A 62 10.35 21.63 6.98
C PRO A 62 9.20 22.01 6.04
N GLU A 63 9.41 23.02 5.19
CA GLU A 63 8.41 23.47 4.23
C GLU A 63 8.13 22.39 3.17
N PHE A 64 9.19 21.79 2.60
CA PHE A 64 9.06 20.71 1.62
C PHE A 64 8.40 19.48 2.23
N ARG A 65 8.79 19.12 3.44
CA ARG A 65 8.20 18.00 4.18
C ARG A 65 6.70 18.17 4.35
N GLU A 66 6.24 19.35 4.75
CA GLU A 66 4.80 19.61 4.89
C GLU A 66 4.07 19.59 3.53
N GLN A 67 4.66 20.13 2.47
CA GLN A 67 4.09 20.07 1.12
C GLN A 67 3.96 18.63 0.65
N PHE A 68 4.97 17.80 0.86
CA PHE A 68 4.96 16.40 0.45
C PHE A 68 3.99 15.56 1.28
N ARG A 69 3.92 15.80 2.60
CA ARG A 69 2.93 15.20 3.50
C ARG A 69 1.51 15.42 2.98
N ARG A 70 1.17 16.68 2.66
CA ARG A 70 -0.15 17.01 2.09
C ARG A 70 -0.40 16.31 0.74
N LYS A 71 0.64 16.15 -0.06
CA LYS A 71 0.54 15.41 -1.32
C LYS A 71 0.20 13.93 -1.09
N LEU A 72 0.84 13.27 -0.13
CA LEU A 72 0.53 11.89 0.25
C LEU A 72 -0.94 11.75 0.70
N ILE A 73 -1.41 12.61 1.58
CA ILE A 73 -2.82 12.64 2.03
C ILE A 73 -3.77 12.85 0.86
N LEU A 74 -3.46 13.79 -0.05
CA LEU A 74 -4.27 14.04 -1.24
C LEU A 74 -4.36 12.78 -2.12
N MET A 75 -3.24 12.10 -2.38
CA MET A 75 -3.22 10.90 -3.22
C MET A 75 -4.00 9.76 -2.56
N ALA A 76 -3.84 9.55 -1.26
CA ALA A 76 -4.61 8.56 -0.52
C ALA A 76 -6.14 8.83 -0.60
N ARG A 77 -6.56 10.09 -0.43
CA ARG A 77 -7.98 10.48 -0.58
C ARG A 77 -8.49 10.24 -2.01
N ARG A 78 -7.72 10.60 -3.03
CA ARG A 78 -8.09 10.34 -4.44
C ARG A 78 -8.27 8.85 -4.69
N GLN A 79 -7.37 8.02 -4.18
CA GLN A 79 -7.45 6.57 -4.27
C GLN A 79 -8.72 6.02 -3.62
N TYR A 80 -9.02 6.47 -2.40
CA TYR A 80 -10.22 6.09 -1.67
C TYR A 80 -11.49 6.44 -2.46
N TYR A 81 -11.62 7.68 -2.90
CA TYR A 81 -12.81 8.11 -3.65
C TYR A 81 -12.92 7.40 -5.01
N GLY A 82 -11.80 7.17 -5.69
CA GLY A 82 -11.77 6.41 -6.94
C GLY A 82 -12.40 5.02 -6.81
N GLY A 83 -12.14 4.32 -5.71
CA GLY A 83 -12.77 3.05 -5.40
C GLY A 83 -14.22 3.17 -4.96
N HIS A 84 -14.47 3.96 -3.92
CA HIS A 84 -15.77 4.02 -3.26
C HIS A 84 -16.88 4.68 -4.08
N LEU A 85 -16.56 5.61 -4.97
CA LEU A 85 -17.56 6.25 -5.83
C LEU A 85 -17.91 5.43 -7.09
N ASN A 86 -17.09 4.45 -7.46
CA ASN A 86 -17.23 3.69 -8.71
C ASN A 86 -17.44 2.19 -8.48
N ARG A 87 -18.07 1.78 -7.39
CA ARG A 87 -18.21 0.38 -6.98
C ARG A 87 -18.88 -0.55 -7.98
N GLY A 88 -19.76 -0.06 -8.81
CA GLY A 88 -20.58 -0.88 -9.70
C GLY A 88 -19.95 -1.21 -11.05
N GLY A 89 -18.72 -0.78 -11.30
CA GLY A 89 -18.05 -0.94 -12.58
C GLY A 89 -17.04 0.18 -12.84
N GLY A 90 -16.44 0.21 -14.03
CA GLY A 90 -15.41 1.20 -14.35
C GLY A 90 -14.20 1.12 -13.41
N PRO A 91 -13.56 2.24 -13.08
CA PRO A 91 -12.30 2.25 -12.33
C PRO A 91 -12.39 1.70 -10.91
N GLY A 92 -13.57 1.63 -10.33
CA GLY A 92 -13.78 1.18 -8.94
C GLY A 92 -14.26 -0.26 -8.77
N TYR A 93 -14.25 -1.07 -9.82
CA TYR A 93 -14.79 -2.45 -9.79
C TYR A 93 -14.17 -3.32 -8.69
N TRP A 94 -12.90 -3.15 -8.41
CA TRP A 94 -12.13 -3.89 -7.41
C TRP A 94 -12.62 -3.67 -5.97
N GLN A 95 -13.27 -2.55 -5.68
CA GLN A 95 -13.72 -2.20 -4.33
C GLN A 95 -14.83 -3.13 -3.81
N GLY A 96 -15.56 -3.79 -4.69
CA GLY A 96 -16.60 -4.75 -4.31
C GLY A 96 -16.10 -6.15 -3.97
N ASP A 97 -14.85 -6.47 -4.31
CA ASP A 97 -14.27 -7.80 -4.12
C ASP A 97 -13.10 -7.74 -3.12
N PRO A 98 -13.29 -8.30 -1.91
CA PRO A 98 -12.26 -8.27 -0.88
C PRO A 98 -11.01 -9.11 -1.20
N GLN A 99 -11.12 -10.09 -2.10
CA GLN A 99 -10.02 -10.93 -2.51
C GLN A 99 -9.35 -10.49 -3.83
N ASN A 100 -9.77 -9.39 -4.41
CA ASN A 100 -9.17 -8.86 -5.63
C ASN A 100 -7.79 -8.26 -5.36
N ASN A 101 -6.77 -8.71 -6.09
CA ASN A 101 -5.40 -8.22 -5.90
C ASN A 101 -5.27 -6.71 -6.14
N HIS A 102 -6.04 -6.10 -7.04
CA HIS A 102 -6.06 -4.65 -7.24
C HIS A 102 -6.48 -3.90 -5.96
N ARG A 103 -7.43 -4.44 -5.20
CA ARG A 103 -7.83 -3.87 -3.92
C ARG A 103 -6.68 -3.91 -2.92
N TRP A 104 -5.94 -5.03 -2.86
CA TRP A 104 -4.82 -5.19 -1.94
C TRP A 104 -3.70 -4.18 -2.21
N HIS A 105 -3.35 -3.97 -3.49
CA HIS A 105 -2.38 -2.93 -3.87
C HIS A 105 -2.83 -1.54 -3.42
N ARG A 106 -4.09 -1.19 -3.69
CA ARG A 106 -4.63 0.13 -3.38
C ARG A 106 -4.71 0.37 -1.89
N ASN A 107 -5.15 -0.64 -1.13
CA ASN A 107 -5.18 -0.56 0.32
C ASN A 107 -3.78 -0.37 0.90
N ALA A 108 -2.77 -1.05 0.35
CA ALA A 108 -1.38 -0.84 0.77
C ALA A 108 -0.92 0.60 0.51
N GLY A 109 -1.15 1.12 -0.70
CA GLY A 109 -0.79 2.50 -1.03
C GLY A 109 -1.46 3.52 -0.10
N MET A 110 -2.78 3.41 0.10
CA MET A 110 -3.53 4.29 1.00
C MET A 110 -3.05 4.20 2.45
N THR A 111 -2.86 2.98 2.96
CA THR A 111 -2.47 2.75 4.35
C THR A 111 -1.09 3.31 4.64
N LEU A 112 -0.10 2.99 3.81
CA LEU A 112 1.26 3.50 4.01
C LEU A 112 1.32 5.02 3.88
N ALA A 113 0.64 5.59 2.87
CA ALA A 113 0.59 7.03 2.70
C ALA A 113 -0.09 7.73 3.88
N ALA A 114 -1.21 7.19 4.38
CA ALA A 114 -1.92 7.75 5.51
C ALA A 114 -1.11 7.66 6.83
N ILE A 115 -0.45 6.53 7.07
CA ILE A 115 0.41 6.34 8.26
C ILE A 115 1.61 7.30 8.21
N ALA A 116 2.37 7.29 7.10
CA ALA A 116 3.58 8.11 6.97
C ALA A 116 3.31 9.62 6.99
N ALA A 117 2.14 10.02 6.54
CA ALA A 117 1.76 11.44 6.44
C ALA A 117 0.87 11.94 7.59
N TRP A 118 0.48 11.08 8.52
CA TRP A 118 -0.35 11.49 9.65
C TRP A 118 0.37 12.51 10.53
N ALA A 119 -0.27 13.64 10.82
CA ALA A 119 0.31 14.69 11.64
C ALA A 119 -0.67 15.21 12.72
N GLY A 120 -1.93 14.76 12.70
CA GLY A 120 -2.91 15.17 13.67
C GLY A 120 -4.35 14.82 13.29
N PRO A 121 -5.33 15.26 14.09
CA PRO A 121 -6.74 14.89 13.93
C PRO A 121 -7.36 15.22 12.54
N GLU A 122 -6.82 16.19 11.83
CA GLU A 122 -7.24 16.54 10.49
C GLU A 122 -6.99 15.42 9.46
N ASP A 123 -6.08 14.52 9.76
CA ASP A 123 -5.73 13.38 8.90
C ASP A 123 -6.44 12.08 9.34
N ASP A 124 -7.09 12.06 10.50
CA ASP A 124 -7.75 10.86 11.07
C ASP A 124 -8.75 10.26 10.09
N TRP A 125 -9.45 11.08 9.33
CA TRP A 125 -10.45 10.58 8.40
C TRP A 125 -9.86 9.59 7.39
N ILE A 126 -8.78 9.93 6.69
CA ILE A 126 -8.21 9.05 5.68
C ILE A 126 -7.48 7.86 6.29
N LEU A 127 -6.82 8.05 7.44
CA LEU A 127 -6.19 6.96 8.17
C LEU A 127 -7.24 5.94 8.61
N THR A 128 -8.33 6.38 9.23
CA THR A 128 -9.44 5.50 9.64
C THR A 128 -10.00 4.72 8.44
N ARG A 129 -10.28 5.41 7.32
CA ARG A 129 -10.83 4.75 6.12
C ARG A 129 -9.88 3.74 5.51
N ALA A 130 -8.59 4.03 5.46
CA ALA A 130 -7.59 3.09 4.97
C ALA A 130 -7.53 1.82 5.83
N ILE A 131 -7.55 1.97 7.15
CA ILE A 131 -7.54 0.83 8.08
C ILE A 131 -8.85 0.03 8.02
N GLU A 132 -10.01 0.68 7.93
CA GLU A 132 -11.30 0.00 7.73
C GLU A 132 -11.31 -0.83 6.44
N ASP A 133 -10.75 -0.32 5.34
CA ASP A 133 -10.66 -1.04 4.07
C ASP A 133 -9.70 -2.25 4.16
N VAL A 134 -8.57 -2.12 4.85
CA VAL A 134 -7.66 -3.27 5.10
C VAL A 134 -8.35 -4.30 6.00
N LYS A 135 -8.95 -3.85 7.09
CA LYS A 135 -9.68 -4.73 8.01
C LYS A 135 -10.79 -5.48 7.28
N PHE A 136 -11.57 -4.80 6.46
CA PHE A 136 -12.62 -5.45 5.67
C PHE A 136 -12.05 -6.57 4.79
N VAL A 137 -10.89 -6.35 4.14
CA VAL A 137 -10.24 -7.42 3.37
C VAL A 137 -9.86 -8.59 4.28
N VAL A 138 -9.18 -8.32 5.38
CA VAL A 138 -8.73 -9.36 6.32
C VAL A 138 -9.88 -10.18 6.88
N ASP A 139 -11.00 -9.54 7.22
CA ASP A 139 -12.20 -10.21 7.74
C ASP A 139 -12.84 -11.18 6.71
N TRP A 140 -12.58 -10.96 5.40
CA TRP A 140 -13.08 -11.80 4.30
C TRP A 140 -12.10 -12.86 3.82
N LEU A 141 -10.86 -12.87 4.31
CA LEU A 141 -9.89 -13.88 3.91
C LEU A 141 -10.27 -15.27 4.45
N PRO A 142 -10.18 -16.32 3.62
CA PRO A 142 -10.51 -17.67 4.05
C PRO A 142 -9.56 -18.16 5.14
N ALA A 143 -10.11 -18.74 6.20
CA ALA A 143 -9.32 -19.26 7.32
C ALA A 143 -8.39 -20.40 6.94
N ASP A 144 -8.61 -21.07 5.82
CA ASP A 144 -7.77 -22.13 5.27
C ASP A 144 -6.63 -21.65 4.39
N GLY A 145 -6.48 -20.34 4.21
CA GLY A 145 -5.41 -19.71 3.44
C GLY A 145 -5.59 -19.76 1.92
N THR A 146 -6.73 -20.23 1.42
CA THR A 146 -6.98 -20.30 -0.02
C THR A 146 -7.22 -18.93 -0.65
N SER A 147 -7.04 -18.83 -1.97
CA SER A 147 -7.38 -17.63 -2.75
C SER A 147 -8.14 -18.04 -4.01
N HIS A 148 -9.17 -17.28 -4.36
CA HIS A 148 -9.96 -17.53 -5.55
C HIS A 148 -9.25 -17.09 -6.85
N GLU A 149 -8.32 -16.15 -6.79
CA GLU A 149 -7.65 -15.68 -8.01
C GLU A 149 -6.61 -16.67 -8.54
N SER A 150 -5.70 -17.12 -7.77
CA SER A 150 -4.70 -18.18 -8.02
C SER A 150 -3.50 -18.00 -7.10
N PRO A 151 -2.63 -19.01 -6.95
CA PRO A 151 -1.38 -18.85 -6.20
C PRO A 151 -0.49 -17.71 -6.72
N THR A 152 -0.42 -17.52 -8.04
CA THR A 152 0.40 -16.46 -8.65
C THR A 152 -0.13 -15.06 -8.28
N TYR A 153 -1.44 -14.84 -8.38
CA TYR A 153 -2.05 -13.56 -8.01
C TYR A 153 -2.04 -13.35 -6.50
N LEU A 154 -2.15 -14.43 -5.72
CA LEU A 154 -2.00 -14.35 -4.27
C LEU A 154 -0.59 -13.88 -3.88
N ILE A 155 0.49 -14.34 -4.54
CA ILE A 155 1.84 -13.81 -4.32
C ILE A 155 1.91 -12.34 -4.75
N PHE A 156 1.40 -12.02 -5.92
CA PHE A 156 1.46 -10.68 -6.48
C PHE A 156 0.74 -9.63 -5.62
N GLY A 157 -0.49 -9.92 -5.21
CA GLY A 157 -1.27 -9.02 -4.35
C GLY A 157 -0.97 -9.18 -2.86
N GLY A 158 -0.72 -10.41 -2.41
CA GLY A 158 -0.55 -10.75 -0.99
C GLY A 158 0.64 -10.04 -0.34
N SER A 159 1.73 -9.81 -1.09
CA SER A 159 2.85 -9.01 -0.59
C SER A 159 2.44 -7.57 -0.24
N HIS A 160 1.54 -6.99 -0.99
CA HIS A 160 1.01 -5.65 -0.73
C HIS A 160 0.04 -5.65 0.46
N LEU A 161 -0.83 -6.65 0.52
CA LEU A 161 -1.71 -6.82 1.67
C LEU A 161 -0.91 -7.00 2.96
N LEU A 162 0.10 -7.87 2.95
CA LEU A 162 0.96 -8.10 4.11
C LEU A 162 1.67 -6.81 4.54
N LEU A 163 2.17 -6.02 3.60
CA LEU A 163 2.81 -4.74 3.88
C LEU A 163 1.85 -3.77 4.57
N ALA A 164 0.60 -3.68 4.11
CA ALA A 164 -0.43 -2.83 4.72
C ALA A 164 -0.78 -3.29 6.14
N VAL A 165 -0.99 -4.59 6.31
CA VAL A 165 -1.36 -5.20 7.59
C VAL A 165 -0.22 -5.04 8.60
N GLU A 166 1.02 -5.32 8.21
CA GLU A 166 2.17 -5.17 9.10
C GLU A 166 2.41 -3.71 9.50
N ALA A 167 2.24 -2.76 8.58
CA ALA A 167 2.33 -1.34 8.90
C ALA A 167 1.23 -0.92 9.90
N ALA A 168 -0.01 -1.37 9.70
CA ALA A 168 -1.10 -1.11 10.62
C ALA A 168 -0.84 -1.70 12.01
N ASP A 169 -0.41 -2.94 12.09
CA ASP A 169 -0.13 -3.60 13.36
C ASP A 169 1.03 -2.94 14.12
N ARG A 170 2.13 -2.63 13.44
CA ARG A 170 3.31 -2.01 14.05
C ARG A 170 3.09 -0.55 14.47
N CYS A 171 2.43 0.23 13.64
CA CYS A 171 2.28 1.66 13.88
C CYS A 171 1.03 2.00 14.71
N LEU A 172 -0.03 1.19 14.63
CA LEU A 172 -1.33 1.49 15.23
C LEU A 172 -1.80 0.42 16.23
N GLY A 173 -1.11 -0.72 16.32
CA GLY A 173 -1.45 -1.80 17.26
C GLY A 173 -2.73 -2.57 16.91
N THR A 174 -3.03 -2.74 15.62
CA THR A 174 -4.32 -3.29 15.17
C THR A 174 -4.48 -4.79 15.34
N ARG A 175 -3.44 -5.60 15.30
CA ARG A 175 -3.46 -7.08 15.40
C ARG A 175 -4.16 -7.79 14.23
N LEU A 176 -4.07 -7.25 13.03
CA LEU A 176 -4.67 -7.85 11.82
C LEU A 176 -3.95 -9.12 11.38
N LEU A 177 -2.66 -9.27 11.70
CA LEU A 177 -1.87 -10.50 11.45
C LEU A 177 -2.34 -11.71 12.26
N ASP A 178 -3.14 -11.50 13.30
CA ASP A 178 -3.70 -12.61 14.09
C ASP A 178 -4.82 -13.37 13.33
N ALA A 179 -5.23 -12.90 12.14
CA ALA A 179 -6.25 -13.59 11.35
C ALA A 179 -5.77 -14.96 10.88
N PRO A 180 -6.61 -16.03 10.97
CA PRO A 180 -6.23 -17.40 10.66
C PRO A 180 -5.64 -17.61 9.25
N PHE A 181 -6.02 -16.76 8.29
CA PHE A 181 -5.46 -16.77 6.94
C PHE A 181 -3.92 -16.71 6.94
N PHE A 182 -3.33 -15.82 7.73
CA PHE A 182 -1.87 -15.63 7.73
C PHE A 182 -1.11 -16.81 8.34
N GLU A 183 -1.76 -17.62 9.17
CA GLU A 183 -1.19 -18.87 9.70
C GLU A 183 -1.22 -20.00 8.65
N THR A 184 -2.23 -20.02 7.78
CA THR A 184 -2.53 -21.15 6.91
C THR A 184 -2.11 -20.97 5.45
N VAL A 185 -1.96 -19.73 4.98
CA VAL A 185 -1.66 -19.40 3.57
C VAL A 185 -0.38 -20.06 3.06
N GLY A 186 0.62 -20.25 3.93
CA GLY A 186 1.85 -20.97 3.58
C GLY A 186 1.60 -22.43 3.17
N GLY A 187 0.64 -23.10 3.83
CA GLY A 187 0.20 -24.44 3.50
C GLY A 187 -0.47 -24.52 2.12
N PHE A 188 -1.31 -23.55 1.79
CA PHE A 188 -1.92 -23.44 0.48
C PHE A 188 -0.86 -23.28 -0.63
N TYR A 189 0.15 -22.44 -0.43
CA TYR A 189 1.26 -22.31 -1.36
C TYR A 189 2.04 -23.62 -1.54
N ALA A 190 2.40 -24.29 -0.44
CA ALA A 190 3.14 -25.53 -0.50
C ALA A 190 2.41 -26.62 -1.30
N GLN A 191 1.08 -26.68 -1.21
CA GLN A 191 0.24 -27.60 -1.98
C GLN A 191 0.05 -27.18 -3.44
N SER A 192 0.23 -25.91 -3.77
CA SER A 192 0.06 -25.38 -5.12
C SER A 192 1.31 -25.54 -5.99
N VAL A 193 2.46 -25.86 -5.40
CA VAL A 193 3.73 -26.04 -6.14
C VAL A 193 3.73 -27.35 -6.91
N THR A 194 4.04 -27.27 -8.22
CA THR A 194 4.12 -28.47 -9.06
C THR A 194 5.30 -29.37 -8.68
N PRO A 195 5.21 -30.68 -8.92
CA PRO A 195 6.36 -31.58 -8.75
C PRO A 195 7.58 -31.05 -9.54
N GLY A 196 8.74 -30.98 -8.86
CA GLY A 196 9.97 -30.44 -9.44
C GLY A 196 10.22 -28.96 -9.13
N LEU A 197 9.32 -28.28 -8.43
CA LEU A 197 9.46 -26.88 -7.95
C LEU A 197 9.73 -25.85 -9.06
N ASN A 198 9.29 -26.11 -10.27
CA ASN A 198 9.61 -25.27 -11.43
C ASN A 198 8.44 -24.43 -11.95
N LYS A 199 7.25 -24.58 -11.34
CA LYS A 199 6.04 -23.75 -11.61
C LYS A 199 5.13 -23.70 -10.39
N LEU A 200 4.44 -22.61 -10.26
CA LEU A 200 3.29 -22.40 -9.38
C LEU A 200 2.01 -22.37 -10.22
#